data_38243188c1d7f49cb9fa8acaa8149724
#
_entry.id   38243188c1d7f49cb9fa8acaa8149724
#
_cell.length_a   1.000
_cell.length_b   1.000
_cell.length_c   1.000
_cell.angle_alpha   90.00
_cell.angle_beta   90.00
_cell.angle_gamma   90.00
#
_symmetry.space_group_name_H-M   'P 1'
#
loop_
_entity.id
_entity.type
_entity.pdbx_description
1 polymer ?
#
loop_
_entity_poly.entity_id
_entity_poly.type
_entity_poly.pdbx_seq_one_letter_code
_entity_poly.pdbx_strand_id
1 'polypeptide(L)'
;AVGMAGTGFFIYYGGMHKGSMLALIGIYICYGLIMGIGLGTGYLSPVKTLMLWFNDRKGLATGLAVAGFGAAKAIASPIMQAMLSGLGEGGIFKMFFILAAIYFVMMFVGHLLLAKPSDWHEPTASEKKPSIMEVLKTKPILNYIGIWLMFYINITCGLALISQEKMIVKCLGLASFVGVISTVSAIFNAGGRLGFSAWADKMKDRNSIYKLIFIISIAFTGIVVITGGIANGEGNIALTVLVLALVFLVNAGYGGGFSNVPTLLSDHYGMGSISAIHGITLSAWGFAGLTGNQLAAWIVKTFGKEVPLEHKLSDGTIETIMVNPTGYQYVLYVTLALYIVALLISMLFVRKTATKSE
;
A
#
# COMPACT_ATOMS: atom_id res chain seq x y z
N ALA A 1 -4.04 -4.09 18.91
CA ALA A 1 -3.25 -4.07 20.16
C ALA A 1 -3.12 -5.46 20.77
N VAL A 2 -4.23 -6.22 20.89
CA VAL A 2 -4.21 -7.62 21.41
C VAL A 2 -3.37 -8.51 20.47
N GLY A 3 -3.55 -8.39 19.17
CA GLY A 3 -2.77 -9.13 18.18
C GLY A 3 -1.27 -8.82 18.27
N MET A 4 -0.90 -7.54 18.43
CA MET A 4 0.51 -7.15 18.62
C MET A 4 1.10 -7.70 19.93
N ALA A 5 0.38 -7.60 21.04
CA ALA A 5 0.82 -8.14 22.33
C ALA A 5 0.99 -9.67 22.25
N GLY A 6 0.01 -10.38 21.66
CA GLY A 6 0.10 -11.82 21.43
C GLY A 6 1.29 -12.20 20.54
N THR A 7 1.57 -11.40 19.50
CA THR A 7 2.75 -11.60 18.65
C THR A 7 4.03 -11.48 19.47
N GLY A 8 4.14 -10.44 20.31
CA GLY A 8 5.28 -10.27 21.23
C GLY A 8 5.46 -11.48 22.15
N PHE A 9 4.36 -12.02 22.68
CA PHE A 9 4.38 -13.24 23.51
C PHE A 9 4.92 -14.44 22.74
N PHE A 10 4.43 -14.69 21.51
CA PHE A 10 4.87 -15.85 20.74
C PHE A 10 6.30 -15.70 20.19
N ILE A 11 6.78 -14.47 19.97
CA ILE A 11 8.20 -14.22 19.67
C ILE A 11 9.06 -14.58 20.89
N TYR A 12 8.68 -14.16 22.09
CA TYR A 12 9.36 -14.52 23.33
C TYR A 12 9.37 -16.04 23.56
N TYR A 13 8.20 -16.68 23.42
CA TYR A 13 8.06 -18.14 23.55
C TYR A 13 8.93 -18.89 22.53
N GLY A 14 8.97 -18.45 21.27
CA GLY A 14 9.81 -19.02 20.23
C GLY A 14 11.30 -18.85 20.48
N GLY A 15 11.69 -17.77 21.14
CA GLY A 15 13.08 -17.56 21.61
C GLY A 15 13.53 -18.60 22.64
N MET A 16 12.61 -18.99 23.55
CA MET A 16 12.86 -20.02 24.55
C MET A 16 12.78 -21.45 23.96
N HIS A 17 11.94 -21.66 22.95
CA HIS A 17 11.66 -22.96 22.33
C HIS A 17 12.01 -22.92 20.84
N LYS A 18 13.31 -22.92 20.54
CA LYS A 18 13.82 -22.85 19.15
C LYS A 18 13.18 -23.90 18.25
N GLY A 19 12.66 -23.48 17.10
CA GLY A 19 11.98 -24.35 16.14
C GLY A 19 10.54 -24.73 16.51
N SER A 20 9.94 -24.08 17.52
CA SER A 20 8.56 -24.37 17.94
C SER A 20 7.55 -23.98 16.85
N MET A 21 6.85 -24.97 16.30
CA MET A 21 5.73 -24.77 15.39
C MET A 21 4.59 -23.99 16.07
N LEU A 22 4.39 -24.16 17.37
CA LEU A 22 3.39 -23.43 18.15
C LEU A 22 3.69 -21.93 18.16
N ALA A 23 4.95 -21.53 18.30
CA ALA A 23 5.35 -20.11 18.23
C ALA A 23 5.01 -19.51 16.84
N LEU A 24 5.32 -20.24 15.77
CA LEU A 24 5.04 -19.81 14.41
C LEU A 24 3.54 -19.68 14.16
N ILE A 25 2.74 -20.68 14.52
CA ILE A 25 1.28 -20.64 14.39
C ILE A 25 0.69 -19.51 15.24
N GLY A 26 1.18 -19.32 16.45
CA GLY A 26 0.76 -18.23 17.33
C GLY A 26 1.02 -16.84 16.72
N ILE A 27 2.17 -16.64 16.06
CA ILE A 27 2.46 -15.40 15.34
C ILE A 27 1.48 -15.21 14.17
N TYR A 28 1.20 -16.25 13.38
CA TYR A 28 0.22 -16.14 12.28
C TYR A 28 -1.18 -15.80 12.79
N ILE A 29 -1.62 -16.39 13.89
CA ILE A 29 -2.93 -16.10 14.48
C ILE A 29 -2.94 -14.68 15.06
N CYS A 30 -1.96 -14.31 15.86
CA CYS A 30 -1.97 -13.02 16.54
C CYS A 30 -1.72 -11.85 15.58
N TYR A 31 -0.67 -11.92 14.78
CA TYR A 31 -0.30 -10.86 13.84
C TYR A 31 -1.17 -10.89 12.58
N GLY A 32 -1.36 -12.07 11.99
CA GLY A 32 -2.12 -12.19 10.74
C GLY A 32 -3.63 -12.05 10.96
N LEU A 33 -4.22 -12.88 11.82
CA LEU A 33 -5.67 -12.95 11.95
C LEU A 33 -6.21 -11.87 12.89
N ILE A 34 -5.77 -11.83 14.16
CA ILE A 34 -6.36 -10.93 15.16
C ILE A 34 -6.06 -9.47 14.83
N MET A 35 -4.79 -9.13 14.56
CA MET A 35 -4.42 -7.78 14.19
C MET A 35 -5.01 -7.40 12.82
N GLY A 36 -5.05 -8.34 11.85
CA GLY A 36 -5.64 -8.12 10.53
C GLY A 36 -7.13 -7.80 10.59
N ILE A 37 -7.92 -8.50 11.42
CA ILE A 37 -9.34 -8.18 11.66
C ILE A 37 -9.46 -6.78 12.28
N GLY A 38 -8.63 -6.45 13.28
CA GLY A 38 -8.63 -5.12 13.89
C GLY A 38 -8.32 -4.00 12.90
N LEU A 39 -7.32 -4.17 12.05
CA LEU A 39 -6.99 -3.22 10.98
C LEU A 39 -8.11 -3.07 9.96
N GLY A 40 -8.70 -4.18 9.51
CA GLY A 40 -9.77 -4.17 8.52
C GLY A 40 -11.04 -3.48 9.02
N THR A 41 -11.46 -3.75 10.26
CA THR A 41 -12.65 -3.14 10.86
C THR A 41 -12.42 -1.66 11.22
N GLY A 42 -11.24 -1.30 11.68
CA GLY A 42 -10.89 0.06 12.09
C GLY A 42 -10.65 1.03 10.93
N TYR A 43 -10.23 0.53 9.77
CA TYR A 43 -9.83 1.35 8.63
C TYR A 43 -10.97 2.22 8.07
N LEU A 44 -12.15 1.63 7.88
CA LEU A 44 -13.24 2.31 7.17
C LEU A 44 -13.93 3.40 8.00
N SER A 45 -13.94 3.27 9.32
CA SER A 45 -14.63 4.21 10.22
C SER A 45 -14.14 5.66 10.07
N PRO A 46 -12.85 5.99 10.19
CA PRO A 46 -12.36 7.35 10.00
C PRO A 46 -12.53 7.83 8.56
N VAL A 47 -12.30 6.97 7.56
CA VAL A 47 -12.46 7.33 6.15
C VAL A 47 -13.91 7.74 5.86
N LYS A 48 -14.88 6.93 6.26
CA LYS A 48 -16.29 7.24 6.06
C LYS A 48 -16.72 8.50 6.83
N THR A 49 -16.28 8.65 8.07
CA THR A 49 -16.62 9.82 8.89
C THR A 49 -16.12 11.11 8.24
N LEU A 50 -14.88 11.11 7.73
CA LEU A 50 -14.36 12.30 7.03
C LEU A 50 -15.07 12.58 5.71
N MET A 51 -15.49 11.57 4.97
CA MET A 51 -16.32 11.77 3.76
C MET A 51 -17.69 12.36 4.07
N LEU A 52 -18.24 12.14 5.27
CA LEU A 52 -19.49 12.75 5.72
C LEU A 52 -19.28 14.21 6.11
N TRP A 53 -18.19 14.56 6.80
CA TRP A 53 -17.85 15.91 7.18
C TRP A 53 -17.50 16.81 5.98
N PHE A 54 -16.79 16.28 4.99
CA PHE A 54 -16.26 17.02 3.83
C PHE A 54 -16.88 16.50 2.53
N ASN A 55 -18.20 16.60 2.42
CA ASN A 55 -18.95 16.09 1.27
C ASN A 55 -18.60 16.77 -0.06
N ASP A 56 -18.16 18.03 -0.03
CA ASP A 56 -17.69 18.82 -1.17
C ASP A 56 -16.28 18.43 -1.65
N ARG A 57 -15.46 17.85 -0.76
CA ARG A 57 -14.05 17.49 -1.02
C ARG A 57 -13.70 16.09 -0.49
N LYS A 58 -14.53 15.12 -0.81
CA LYS A 58 -14.40 13.72 -0.34
C LYS A 58 -13.04 13.11 -0.64
N GLY A 59 -12.48 13.40 -1.82
CA GLY A 59 -11.16 12.90 -2.23
C GLY A 59 -10.05 13.44 -1.35
N LEU A 60 -10.00 14.77 -1.15
CA LEU A 60 -9.01 15.39 -0.27
C LEU A 60 -9.12 14.88 1.17
N ALA A 61 -10.34 14.79 1.70
CA ALA A 61 -10.60 14.29 3.05
C ALA A 61 -10.14 12.84 3.22
N THR A 62 -10.48 11.97 2.26
CA THR A 62 -10.03 10.58 2.24
C THR A 62 -8.51 10.50 2.06
N GLY A 63 -7.96 11.30 1.14
CA GLY A 63 -6.52 11.38 0.91
C GLY A 63 -5.76 11.76 2.17
N LEU A 64 -6.24 12.73 2.94
CA LEU A 64 -5.62 13.15 4.21
C LEU A 64 -5.67 12.05 5.27
N ALA A 65 -6.84 11.41 5.46
CA ALA A 65 -6.99 10.29 6.39
C ALA A 65 -6.02 9.16 6.06
N VAL A 66 -5.94 8.81 4.78
CA VAL A 66 -5.15 7.67 4.30
C VAL A 66 -3.68 8.03 4.13
N ALA A 67 -3.32 9.31 3.99
CA ALA A 67 -1.92 9.77 3.95
C ALA A 67 -1.15 9.40 5.22
N GLY A 68 -1.84 9.34 6.37
CA GLY A 68 -1.28 8.84 7.62
C GLY A 68 -0.64 7.45 7.49
N PHE A 69 -1.21 6.55 6.68
CA PHE A 69 -0.63 5.23 6.43
C PHE A 69 0.69 5.32 5.63
N GLY A 70 0.76 6.24 4.65
CA GLY A 70 2.00 6.48 3.90
C GLY A 70 3.10 7.10 4.76
N ALA A 71 2.74 8.08 5.58
CA ALA A 71 3.65 8.79 6.47
C ALA A 71 4.07 7.95 7.69
N ALA A 72 3.23 7.01 8.13
CA ALA A 72 3.48 6.20 9.32
C ALA A 72 4.84 5.47 9.27
N LYS A 73 5.23 4.94 8.10
CA LYS A 73 6.53 4.28 7.91
C LYS A 73 7.70 5.24 8.19
N ALA A 74 7.60 6.50 7.75
CA ALA A 74 8.63 7.49 7.94
C ALA A 74 8.85 7.85 9.43
N ILE A 75 7.77 7.78 10.23
CA ILE A 75 7.79 8.07 11.66
C ILE A 75 8.12 6.82 12.47
N ALA A 76 7.43 5.72 12.21
CA ALA A 76 7.53 4.51 13.01
C ALA A 76 8.87 3.78 12.83
N SER A 77 9.43 3.77 11.60
CA SER A 77 10.65 3.02 11.32
C SER A 77 11.87 3.50 12.12
N PRO A 78 12.19 4.82 12.20
CA PRO A 78 13.26 5.32 13.07
C PRO A 78 13.01 5.03 14.55
N ILE A 79 11.77 5.18 15.02
CA ILE A 79 11.40 4.90 16.42
C ILE A 79 11.63 3.43 16.75
N MET A 80 11.15 2.52 15.89
CA MET A 80 11.34 1.08 16.07
C MET A 80 12.81 0.70 16.05
N GLN A 81 13.62 1.33 15.20
CA GLN A 81 15.05 1.07 15.12
C GLN A 81 15.78 1.57 16.37
N ALA A 82 15.44 2.76 16.88
CA ALA A 82 15.96 3.27 18.14
C ALA A 82 15.54 2.39 19.33
N MET A 83 14.31 1.90 19.34
CA MET A 83 13.86 0.95 20.36
C MET A 83 14.64 -0.36 20.32
N LEU A 84 14.88 -0.93 19.14
CA LEU A 84 15.63 -2.18 18.99
C LEU A 84 17.07 -2.03 19.44
N SER A 85 17.74 -0.92 19.13
CA SER A 85 19.10 -0.65 19.59
C SER A 85 19.19 -0.41 21.10
N GLY A 86 18.15 0.19 21.71
CA GLY A 86 18.10 0.48 23.14
C GLY A 86 17.64 -0.69 24.03
N LEU A 87 16.85 -1.61 23.50
CA LEU A 87 16.24 -2.72 24.28
C LEU A 87 17.17 -3.94 24.44
N GLY A 88 18.26 -4.02 23.68
CA GLY A 88 19.24 -5.10 23.76
C GLY A 88 18.67 -6.47 23.41
N GLU A 89 19.19 -7.54 24.03
CA GLU A 89 18.72 -8.90 23.81
C GLU A 89 17.22 -9.05 24.08
N GLY A 90 16.51 -9.71 23.19
CA GLY A 90 15.04 -9.82 23.24
C GLY A 90 14.31 -8.52 22.87
N GLY A 91 14.99 -7.53 22.28
CA GLY A 91 14.41 -6.24 21.91
C GLY A 91 13.15 -6.34 21.07
N ILE A 92 13.04 -7.35 20.17
CA ILE A 92 11.89 -7.51 19.29
C ILE A 92 10.61 -7.75 20.09
N PHE A 93 10.54 -8.73 20.98
CA PHE A 93 9.30 -9.00 21.73
C PHE A 93 8.93 -7.85 22.66
N LYS A 94 9.92 -7.22 23.31
CA LYS A 94 9.70 -6.05 24.17
C LYS A 94 9.11 -4.89 23.37
N MET A 95 9.66 -4.62 22.17
CA MET A 95 9.14 -3.62 21.24
C MET A 95 7.68 -3.87 20.87
N PHE A 96 7.31 -5.12 20.60
CA PHE A 96 5.91 -5.46 20.29
C PHE A 96 4.95 -5.14 21.44
N PHE A 97 5.34 -5.42 22.71
CA PHE A 97 4.52 -5.06 23.86
C PHE A 97 4.41 -3.54 24.06
N ILE A 98 5.51 -2.82 23.91
CA ILE A 98 5.51 -1.36 24.06
C ILE A 98 4.63 -0.73 22.96
N LEU A 99 4.80 -1.15 21.71
CA LEU A 99 3.99 -0.65 20.59
C LEU A 99 2.51 -1.03 20.74
N ALA A 100 2.19 -2.23 21.25
CA ALA A 100 0.81 -2.63 21.52
C ALA A 100 0.15 -1.66 22.52
N ALA A 101 0.85 -1.28 23.60
CA ALA A 101 0.34 -0.33 24.58
C ALA A 101 0.18 1.08 23.99
N ILE A 102 1.18 1.58 23.27
CA ILE A 102 1.13 2.90 22.62
C ILE A 102 -0.02 2.98 21.63
N TYR A 103 -0.15 1.98 20.73
CA TYR A 103 -1.21 1.97 19.73
C TYR A 103 -2.59 1.80 20.35
N PHE A 104 -2.71 1.03 21.44
CA PHE A 104 -3.97 0.95 22.16
C PHE A 104 -4.42 2.32 22.66
N VAL A 105 -3.53 3.06 23.33
CA VAL A 105 -3.83 4.39 23.86
C VAL A 105 -4.17 5.37 22.71
N MET A 106 -3.36 5.40 21.65
CA MET A 106 -3.57 6.29 20.51
C MET A 106 -4.92 6.01 19.81
N MET A 107 -5.25 4.73 19.59
CA MET A 107 -6.52 4.35 18.94
C MET A 107 -7.70 4.61 19.86
N PHE A 108 -7.58 4.41 21.16
CA PHE A 108 -8.62 4.72 22.14
C PHE A 108 -8.92 6.22 22.17
N VAL A 109 -7.89 7.07 22.23
CA VAL A 109 -8.06 8.54 22.14
C VAL A 109 -8.68 8.93 20.80
N GLY A 110 -8.20 8.35 19.70
CA GLY A 110 -8.77 8.60 18.37
C GLY A 110 -10.24 8.20 18.27
N HIS A 111 -10.64 7.09 18.91
CA HIS A 111 -12.04 6.68 18.98
C HIS A 111 -12.92 7.68 19.73
N LEU A 112 -12.44 8.22 20.85
CA LEU A 112 -13.18 9.25 21.63
C LEU A 112 -13.36 10.55 20.88
N LEU A 113 -12.42 10.90 19.99
CA LEU A 113 -12.46 12.12 19.17
C LEU A 113 -13.24 11.95 17.86
N LEU A 114 -13.53 10.71 17.45
CA LEU A 114 -14.20 10.43 16.19
C LEU A 114 -15.71 10.59 16.34
N ALA A 115 -16.26 11.68 15.83
CA ALA A 115 -17.70 11.98 15.86
C ALA A 115 -18.25 12.14 14.44
N LYS A 116 -19.50 11.77 14.22
CA LYS A 116 -20.25 12.05 12.99
C LYS A 116 -20.74 13.50 13.01
N PRO A 117 -20.99 14.14 11.83
CA PRO A 117 -21.64 15.45 11.77
C PRO A 117 -22.98 15.46 12.53
N SER A 118 -23.31 16.58 13.16
CA SER A 118 -24.54 16.72 13.97
C SER A 118 -25.82 16.66 13.14
N ASP A 119 -25.73 17.04 11.87
CA ASP A 119 -26.80 16.99 10.87
C ASP A 119 -26.94 15.62 10.20
N TRP A 120 -26.03 14.69 10.48
CA TRP A 120 -26.11 13.35 9.94
C TRP A 120 -27.06 12.48 10.77
N HIS A 121 -28.16 12.10 10.16
CA HIS A 121 -29.10 11.16 10.75
C HIS A 121 -28.85 9.74 10.25
N GLU A 122 -28.89 8.79 11.17
CA GLU A 122 -28.79 7.39 10.78
C GLU A 122 -30.06 7.01 10.01
N PRO A 123 -29.94 6.31 8.85
CA PRO A 123 -31.10 5.82 8.12
C PRO A 123 -31.99 5.06 9.09
N THR A 124 -33.29 5.42 9.12
CA THR A 124 -34.26 4.77 10.00
C THR A 124 -34.37 3.27 9.70
N ALA A 125 -34.72 2.47 10.68
CA ALA A 125 -34.85 1.01 10.54
C ALA A 125 -35.82 0.58 9.41
N SER A 126 -36.69 1.47 8.94
CA SER A 126 -37.56 1.26 7.79
C SER A 126 -36.83 1.37 6.44
N GLU A 127 -35.70 2.07 6.36
CA GLU A 127 -34.84 2.07 5.18
C GLU A 127 -33.91 0.88 5.25
N LYS A 128 -34.34 -0.25 4.72
CA LYS A 128 -33.53 -1.44 4.59
C LYS A 128 -32.23 -1.08 3.87
N LYS A 129 -31.09 -1.16 4.56
CA LYS A 129 -29.79 -1.04 3.92
C LYS A 129 -29.73 -2.09 2.79
N PRO A 130 -29.51 -1.67 1.54
CA PRO A 130 -29.48 -2.64 0.45
C PRO A 130 -28.42 -3.69 0.72
N SER A 131 -28.73 -4.94 0.44
CA SER A 131 -27.74 -6.02 0.52
C SER A 131 -26.64 -5.76 -0.49
N ILE A 132 -25.44 -6.29 -0.24
CA ILE A 132 -24.30 -6.17 -1.18
C ILE A 132 -24.71 -6.61 -2.58
N MET A 133 -25.49 -7.69 -2.69
CA MET A 133 -25.95 -8.22 -3.98
C MET A 133 -26.91 -7.27 -4.69
N GLU A 134 -27.77 -6.58 -3.95
CA GLU A 134 -28.65 -5.54 -4.51
C GLU A 134 -27.83 -4.36 -5.01
N VAL A 135 -26.84 -3.89 -4.25
CA VAL A 135 -25.93 -2.82 -4.67
C VAL A 135 -25.17 -3.18 -5.93
N LEU A 136 -24.63 -4.40 -6.01
CA LEU A 136 -23.89 -4.86 -7.20
C LEU A 136 -24.79 -4.97 -8.45
N LYS A 137 -26.09 -5.20 -8.27
CA LYS A 137 -27.06 -5.24 -9.38
C LYS A 137 -27.46 -3.87 -9.90
N THR A 138 -27.17 -2.78 -9.17
CA THR A 138 -27.50 -1.41 -9.63
C THR A 138 -26.73 -0.99 -10.88
N LYS A 139 -25.59 -1.67 -11.13
CA LYS A 139 -24.72 -1.44 -12.30
C LYS A 139 -24.29 -2.77 -12.92
N PRO A 140 -23.82 -2.77 -14.18
CA PRO A 140 -23.23 -3.98 -14.78
C PRO A 140 -22.11 -4.52 -13.87
N ILE A 141 -22.16 -5.80 -13.55
CA ILE A 141 -21.20 -6.48 -12.67
C ILE A 141 -19.74 -6.28 -13.15
N LEU A 142 -19.54 -6.16 -14.47
CA LEU A 142 -18.23 -5.88 -15.07
C LEU A 142 -17.64 -4.55 -14.61
N ASN A 143 -18.48 -3.57 -14.25
CA ASN A 143 -17.99 -2.30 -13.70
C ASN A 143 -17.31 -2.53 -12.34
N TYR A 144 -17.94 -3.30 -11.45
CA TYR A 144 -17.38 -3.64 -10.16
C TYR A 144 -16.11 -4.50 -10.28
N ILE A 145 -16.18 -5.54 -11.11
CA ILE A 145 -15.01 -6.40 -11.39
C ILE A 145 -13.87 -5.56 -11.95
N GLY A 146 -14.16 -4.61 -12.84
CA GLY A 146 -13.17 -3.68 -13.38
C GLY A 146 -12.51 -2.83 -12.30
N ILE A 147 -13.29 -2.25 -11.38
CA ILE A 147 -12.75 -1.47 -10.24
C ILE A 147 -11.88 -2.37 -9.35
N TRP A 148 -12.35 -3.57 -9.02
CA TRP A 148 -11.63 -4.52 -8.19
C TRP A 148 -10.29 -4.94 -8.82
N LEU A 149 -10.30 -5.34 -10.10
CA LEU A 149 -9.10 -5.76 -10.83
C LEU A 149 -8.11 -4.61 -11.02
N MET A 150 -8.60 -3.43 -11.41
CA MET A 150 -7.78 -2.24 -11.57
C MET A 150 -7.06 -1.88 -10.25
N PHE A 151 -7.78 -1.92 -9.13
CA PHE A 151 -7.22 -1.70 -7.80
C PHE A 151 -6.24 -2.82 -7.42
N TYR A 152 -6.61 -4.09 -7.62
CA TYR A 152 -5.75 -5.23 -7.38
C TYR A 152 -4.40 -5.12 -8.10
N ILE A 153 -4.42 -4.81 -9.41
CA ILE A 153 -3.21 -4.68 -10.21
C ILE A 153 -2.36 -3.49 -9.75
N ASN A 154 -2.98 -2.33 -9.49
CA ASN A 154 -2.26 -1.16 -8.96
C ASN A 154 -1.50 -1.49 -7.68
N ILE A 155 -2.15 -2.18 -6.75
CA ILE A 155 -1.55 -2.57 -5.47
C ILE A 155 -0.50 -3.66 -5.66
N THR A 156 -0.75 -4.65 -6.50
CA THR A 156 0.20 -5.75 -6.80
C THR A 156 1.51 -5.21 -7.39
N CYS A 157 1.43 -4.33 -8.39
CA CYS A 157 2.61 -3.72 -9.00
C CYS A 157 3.37 -2.82 -8.02
N GLY A 158 2.63 -2.03 -7.23
CA GLY A 158 3.22 -1.20 -6.18
C GLY A 158 3.96 -2.04 -5.14
N LEU A 159 3.32 -3.07 -4.58
CA LEU A 159 3.94 -3.95 -3.58
C LEU A 159 5.13 -4.73 -4.14
N ALA A 160 5.07 -5.17 -5.40
CA ALA A 160 6.19 -5.84 -6.06
C ALA A 160 7.46 -4.98 -6.08
N LEU A 161 7.34 -3.66 -6.27
CA LEU A 161 8.49 -2.74 -6.28
C LEU A 161 8.82 -2.21 -4.89
N ILE A 162 7.83 -1.82 -4.10
CA ILE A 162 8.02 -1.25 -2.74
C ILE A 162 8.69 -2.24 -1.80
N SER A 163 8.33 -3.53 -1.87
CA SER A 163 8.95 -4.56 -1.03
C SER A 163 10.40 -4.84 -1.40
N GLN A 164 10.79 -4.61 -2.64
CA GLN A 164 12.13 -4.84 -3.17
C GLN A 164 12.97 -3.55 -3.26
N GLU A 165 12.40 -2.40 -2.90
CA GLU A 165 13.03 -1.08 -3.02
C GLU A 165 14.47 -1.03 -2.49
N LYS A 166 14.68 -1.59 -1.28
CA LYS A 166 16.01 -1.59 -0.66
C LYS A 166 17.05 -2.33 -1.50
N MET A 167 16.65 -3.45 -2.09
CA MET A 167 17.55 -4.25 -2.93
C MET A 167 17.77 -3.60 -4.30
N ILE A 168 16.73 -2.98 -4.89
CA ILE A 168 16.87 -2.20 -6.12
C ILE A 168 17.85 -1.05 -5.92
N VAL A 169 17.74 -0.30 -4.80
CA VAL A 169 18.67 0.78 -4.45
C VAL A 169 20.10 0.28 -4.29
N LYS A 170 20.29 -0.90 -3.69
CA LYS A 170 21.61 -1.54 -3.61
C LYS A 170 22.16 -1.91 -4.99
N CYS A 171 21.33 -2.39 -5.92
CA CYS A 171 21.74 -2.67 -7.30
C CYS A 171 22.28 -1.42 -8.04
N LEU A 172 21.87 -0.22 -7.61
CA LEU A 172 22.36 1.05 -8.18
C LEU A 172 23.66 1.56 -7.53
N GLY A 173 24.28 0.78 -6.64
CA GLY A 173 25.47 1.21 -5.89
C GLY A 173 25.16 2.17 -4.72
N LEU A 174 23.90 2.34 -4.34
CA LEU A 174 23.45 3.32 -3.35
C LEU A 174 23.14 2.70 -1.98
N ALA A 175 23.86 1.65 -1.57
CA ALA A 175 23.59 0.94 -0.33
C ALA A 175 23.61 1.84 0.92
N SER A 176 24.51 2.83 1.00
CA SER A 176 24.57 3.81 2.09
C SER A 176 23.35 4.74 2.15
N PHE A 177 22.63 4.92 1.04
CA PHE A 177 21.49 5.84 0.94
C PHE A 177 20.13 5.16 1.06
N VAL A 178 20.08 3.84 1.28
CA VAL A 178 18.83 3.06 1.38
C VAL A 178 17.83 3.67 2.37
N GLY A 179 18.28 4.13 3.54
CA GLY A 179 17.41 4.74 4.55
C GLY A 179 16.78 6.05 4.05
N VAL A 180 17.58 6.94 3.47
CA VAL A 180 17.13 8.24 2.93
C VAL A 180 16.14 8.02 1.78
N ILE A 181 16.49 7.16 0.83
CA ILE A 181 15.64 6.86 -0.33
C ILE A 181 14.31 6.25 0.11
N SER A 182 14.31 5.31 1.07
CA SER A 182 13.08 4.75 1.63
C SER A 182 12.21 5.80 2.34
N THR A 183 12.81 6.80 2.99
CA THR A 183 12.06 7.92 3.57
C THR A 183 11.43 8.80 2.50
N VAL A 184 12.20 9.14 1.45
CA VAL A 184 11.68 9.90 0.29
C VAL A 184 10.54 9.13 -0.39
N SER A 185 10.69 7.83 -0.61
CA SER A 185 9.62 6.97 -1.15
C SER A 185 8.35 7.03 -0.30
N ALA A 186 8.47 7.01 1.04
CA ALA A 186 7.32 7.13 1.94
C ALA A 186 6.64 8.50 1.82
N ILE A 187 7.42 9.58 1.64
CA ILE A 187 6.89 10.93 1.37
C ILE A 187 6.13 10.96 0.04
N PHE A 188 6.68 10.36 -1.01
CA PHE A 188 5.97 10.24 -2.30
C PHE A 188 4.70 9.41 -2.19
N ASN A 189 4.69 8.34 -1.40
CA ASN A 189 3.49 7.56 -1.12
C ASN A 189 2.40 8.39 -0.44
N ALA A 190 2.74 9.10 0.65
CA ALA A 190 1.81 10.00 1.35
C ALA A 190 1.38 11.18 0.47
N GLY A 191 2.32 11.80 -0.25
CA GLY A 191 2.05 12.88 -1.20
C GLY A 191 1.14 12.43 -2.34
N GLY A 192 1.31 11.23 -2.85
CA GLY A 192 0.45 10.62 -3.86
C GLY A 192 -0.98 10.44 -3.37
N ARG A 193 -1.18 10.01 -2.11
CA ARG A 193 -2.50 9.89 -1.49
C ARG A 193 -3.22 11.24 -1.43
N LEU A 194 -2.53 12.29 -1.03
CA LEU A 194 -3.08 13.65 -0.98
C LEU A 194 -3.27 14.25 -2.37
N GLY A 195 -2.22 14.25 -3.18
CA GLY A 195 -2.18 14.95 -4.47
C GLY A 195 -3.17 14.37 -5.48
N PHE A 196 -3.14 13.06 -5.71
CA PHE A 196 -4.06 12.42 -6.65
C PHE A 196 -5.51 12.49 -6.15
N SER A 197 -5.76 12.43 -4.83
CA SER A 197 -7.11 12.54 -4.30
C SER A 197 -7.68 13.96 -4.41
N ALA A 198 -6.87 14.98 -4.11
CA ALA A 198 -7.25 16.38 -4.31
C ALA A 198 -7.47 16.71 -5.79
N TRP A 199 -6.67 16.10 -6.68
CA TRP A 199 -6.85 16.26 -8.12
C TRP A 199 -8.11 15.57 -8.63
N ALA A 200 -8.41 14.39 -8.10
CA ALA A 200 -9.63 13.64 -8.43
C ALA A 200 -10.91 14.41 -8.13
N ASP A 201 -10.94 15.23 -7.06
CA ASP A 201 -12.08 16.07 -6.72
C ASP A 201 -12.40 17.14 -7.78
N LYS A 202 -11.41 17.51 -8.60
CA LYS A 202 -11.55 18.47 -9.70
C LYS A 202 -11.94 17.80 -11.02
N MET A 203 -11.92 16.48 -11.10
CA MET A 203 -12.21 15.73 -12.32
C MET A 203 -13.70 15.39 -12.41
N LYS A 204 -14.24 15.44 -13.65
CA LYS A 204 -15.61 14.99 -13.93
C LYS A 204 -15.81 13.49 -13.69
N ASP A 205 -14.76 12.71 -13.91
CA ASP A 205 -14.73 11.25 -13.71
C ASP A 205 -13.48 10.89 -12.92
N ARG A 206 -13.65 10.38 -11.69
CA ARG A 206 -12.54 9.97 -10.82
C ARG A 206 -11.71 8.83 -11.39
N ASN A 207 -12.30 8.01 -12.25
CA ASN A 207 -11.53 6.95 -12.92
C ASN A 207 -10.37 7.52 -13.77
N SER A 208 -10.46 8.80 -14.16
CA SER A 208 -9.37 9.47 -14.91
C SER A 208 -8.07 9.57 -14.11
N ILE A 209 -8.14 9.58 -12.77
CA ILE A 209 -6.95 9.51 -11.92
C ILE A 209 -6.22 8.16 -12.07
N TYR A 210 -6.96 7.06 -12.14
CA TYR A 210 -6.36 5.73 -12.35
C TYR A 210 -5.71 5.63 -13.73
N LYS A 211 -6.39 6.15 -14.77
CA LYS A 211 -5.80 6.23 -16.12
C LYS A 211 -4.49 7.00 -16.12
N LEU A 212 -4.44 8.15 -15.42
CA LEU A 212 -3.25 8.95 -15.29
C LEU A 212 -2.12 8.20 -14.54
N ILE A 213 -2.44 7.57 -13.40
CA ILE A 213 -1.48 6.76 -12.65
C ILE A 213 -0.90 5.66 -13.52
N PHE A 214 -1.74 4.93 -14.27
CA PHE A 214 -1.27 3.85 -15.15
C PHE A 214 -0.45 4.37 -16.32
N ILE A 215 -0.83 5.48 -16.96
CA ILE A 215 -0.06 6.10 -18.05
C ILE A 215 1.33 6.51 -17.55
N ILE A 216 1.44 7.18 -16.40
CA ILE A 216 2.72 7.55 -15.80
C ILE A 216 3.55 6.30 -15.48
N SER A 217 2.92 5.31 -14.85
CA SER A 217 3.61 4.05 -14.50
C SER A 217 4.11 3.30 -15.74
N ILE A 218 3.32 3.22 -16.80
CA ILE A 218 3.70 2.61 -18.08
C ILE A 218 4.87 3.36 -18.71
N ALA A 219 4.80 4.70 -18.77
CA ALA A 219 5.83 5.51 -19.38
C ALA A 219 7.18 5.33 -18.66
N PHE A 220 7.22 5.51 -17.35
CA PHE A 220 8.47 5.39 -16.58
C PHE A 220 8.99 3.95 -16.51
N THR A 221 8.12 2.97 -16.29
CA THR A 221 8.53 1.56 -16.30
C THR A 221 9.03 1.17 -17.69
N GLY A 222 8.36 1.61 -18.75
CA GLY A 222 8.77 1.33 -20.13
C GLY A 222 10.15 1.90 -20.46
N ILE A 223 10.43 3.15 -20.07
CA ILE A 223 11.75 3.76 -20.28
C ILE A 223 12.83 2.99 -19.51
N VAL A 224 12.59 2.64 -18.22
CA VAL A 224 13.55 1.85 -17.42
C VAL A 224 13.74 0.46 -18.01
N VAL A 225 12.69 -0.15 -18.53
CA VAL A 225 12.75 -1.45 -19.22
C VAL A 225 13.63 -1.37 -20.48
N ILE A 226 13.38 -0.39 -21.36
CA ILE A 226 14.10 -0.23 -22.64
C ILE A 226 15.58 0.09 -22.40
N THR A 227 15.90 0.89 -21.39
CA THR A 227 17.27 1.27 -21.06
C THR A 227 18.02 0.22 -20.25
N GLY A 228 17.34 -0.80 -19.74
CA GLY A 228 17.92 -1.75 -18.79
C GLY A 228 18.34 -1.08 -17.48
N GLY A 229 17.58 -0.08 -17.03
CA GLY A 229 17.97 0.88 -16.00
C GLY A 229 18.44 0.25 -14.69
N ILE A 230 17.85 -0.85 -14.22
CA ILE A 230 18.32 -1.53 -13.00
C ILE A 230 19.57 -2.36 -13.28
N ALA A 231 19.62 -3.06 -14.41
CA ALA A 231 20.74 -3.92 -14.77
C ALA A 231 22.01 -3.13 -15.11
N ASN A 232 21.88 -1.92 -15.64
CA ASN A 232 22.97 -1.07 -16.10
C ASN A 232 23.13 0.21 -15.27
N GLY A 233 22.42 0.34 -14.15
CA GLY A 233 22.34 1.58 -13.38
C GLY A 233 23.56 1.86 -12.50
N GLU A 234 24.33 0.83 -12.15
CA GLU A 234 25.53 0.99 -11.35
C GLU A 234 26.55 1.90 -12.06
N GLY A 235 27.00 2.95 -11.36
CA GLY A 235 27.92 3.93 -11.91
C GLY A 235 27.35 4.86 -12.99
N ASN A 236 26.09 4.68 -13.41
CA ASN A 236 25.41 5.50 -14.40
C ASN A 236 24.39 6.42 -13.74
N ILE A 237 24.77 7.68 -13.52
CA ILE A 237 23.93 8.67 -12.84
C ILE A 237 22.56 8.85 -13.52
N ALA A 238 22.51 8.89 -14.85
CA ALA A 238 21.27 9.11 -15.58
C ALA A 238 20.28 7.95 -15.38
N LEU A 239 20.74 6.71 -15.46
CA LEU A 239 19.94 5.53 -15.21
C LEU A 239 19.53 5.42 -13.74
N THR A 240 20.44 5.73 -12.83
CA THR A 240 20.14 5.79 -11.38
C THR A 240 19.01 6.75 -11.08
N VAL A 241 19.08 7.99 -11.58
CA VAL A 241 18.01 9.00 -11.41
C VAL A 241 16.71 8.52 -12.03
N LEU A 242 16.74 7.91 -13.19
CA LEU A 242 15.56 7.36 -13.87
C LEU A 242 14.88 6.25 -13.04
N VAL A 243 15.66 5.30 -12.49
CA VAL A 243 15.13 4.22 -11.66
C VAL A 243 14.58 4.76 -10.34
N LEU A 244 15.24 5.71 -9.69
CA LEU A 244 14.73 6.36 -8.49
C LEU A 244 13.43 7.13 -8.78
N ALA A 245 13.35 7.85 -9.91
CA ALA A 245 12.12 8.51 -10.33
C ALA A 245 10.97 7.49 -10.52
N LEU A 246 11.25 6.34 -11.16
CA LEU A 246 10.27 5.25 -11.26
C LEU A 246 9.80 4.79 -9.88
N VAL A 247 10.73 4.50 -8.96
CA VAL A 247 10.40 4.02 -7.60
C VAL A 247 9.51 5.04 -6.88
N PHE A 248 9.84 6.32 -6.94
CA PHE A 248 9.06 7.39 -6.30
C PHE A 248 7.68 7.57 -6.93
N LEU A 249 7.58 7.55 -8.27
CA LEU A 249 6.31 7.68 -8.98
C LEU A 249 5.39 6.47 -8.77
N VAL A 250 5.95 5.26 -8.72
CA VAL A 250 5.17 4.05 -8.38
C VAL A 250 4.66 4.12 -6.94
N ASN A 251 5.49 4.60 -6.00
CA ASN A 251 5.04 4.85 -4.62
C ASN A 251 3.90 5.87 -4.57
N ALA A 252 4.00 6.98 -5.30
CA ALA A 252 2.94 7.97 -5.39
C ALA A 252 1.66 7.40 -6.03
N GLY A 253 1.79 6.64 -7.12
CA GLY A 253 0.68 5.97 -7.81
C GLY A 253 0.00 4.90 -6.95
N TYR A 254 0.78 4.11 -6.19
CA TYR A 254 0.25 3.18 -5.20
C TYR A 254 -0.59 3.91 -4.15
N GLY A 255 -0.04 4.97 -3.56
CA GLY A 255 -0.74 5.77 -2.56
C GLY A 255 -2.00 6.41 -3.12
N GLY A 256 -1.90 7.05 -4.28
CA GLY A 256 -3.01 7.70 -4.96
C GLY A 256 -4.13 6.75 -5.36
N GLY A 257 -3.78 5.59 -5.92
CA GLY A 257 -4.77 4.56 -6.25
C GLY A 257 -5.49 4.05 -5.02
N PHE A 258 -4.76 3.81 -3.92
CA PHE A 258 -5.36 3.34 -2.68
C PHE A 258 -6.34 4.34 -2.07
N SER A 259 -5.99 5.63 -2.03
CA SER A 259 -6.83 6.68 -1.41
C SER A 259 -8.06 7.05 -2.26
N ASN A 260 -8.04 6.81 -3.57
CA ASN A 260 -9.15 7.13 -4.46
C ASN A 260 -10.23 6.04 -4.56
N VAL A 261 -9.96 4.79 -4.12
CA VAL A 261 -10.93 3.69 -4.19
C VAL A 261 -12.24 4.00 -3.44
N PRO A 262 -12.23 4.45 -2.17
CA PRO A 262 -13.50 4.68 -1.47
C PRO A 262 -14.34 5.78 -2.13
N THR A 263 -13.71 6.85 -2.62
CA THR A 263 -14.42 7.93 -3.30
C THR A 263 -14.92 7.51 -4.68
N LEU A 264 -14.16 6.73 -5.44
CA LEU A 264 -14.61 6.14 -6.72
C LEU A 264 -15.83 5.24 -6.49
N LEU A 265 -15.80 4.38 -5.47
CA LEU A 265 -16.93 3.52 -5.12
C LEU A 265 -18.14 4.34 -4.66
N SER A 266 -17.94 5.43 -3.89
CA SER A 266 -19.05 6.30 -3.47
C SER A 266 -19.71 7.01 -4.65
N ASP A 267 -18.93 7.39 -5.68
CA ASP A 267 -19.46 8.01 -6.90
C ASP A 267 -20.22 7.02 -7.78
N HIS A 268 -19.85 5.73 -7.74
CA HIS A 268 -20.50 4.68 -8.51
C HIS A 268 -21.71 4.06 -7.82
N TYR A 269 -21.65 3.84 -6.50
CA TYR A 269 -22.61 3.04 -5.75
C TYR A 269 -23.30 3.78 -4.61
N GLY A 270 -22.98 5.07 -4.44
CA GLY A 270 -23.57 5.93 -3.41
C GLY A 270 -22.99 5.73 -2.00
N MET A 271 -23.15 6.77 -1.16
CA MET A 271 -22.64 6.80 0.20
C MET A 271 -23.31 5.78 1.14
N GLY A 272 -24.56 5.44 0.89
CA GLY A 272 -25.31 4.45 1.69
C GLY A 272 -24.70 3.07 1.67
N SER A 273 -24.11 2.69 0.52
CA SER A 273 -23.55 1.35 0.25
C SER A 273 -22.05 1.25 0.50
N ILE A 274 -21.37 2.39 0.76
CA ILE A 274 -19.91 2.47 0.75
C ILE A 274 -19.24 1.49 1.74
N SER A 275 -19.81 1.31 2.93
CA SER A 275 -19.21 0.44 3.94
C SER A 275 -19.12 -1.01 3.47
N ALA A 276 -20.19 -1.51 2.84
CA ALA A 276 -20.27 -2.88 2.38
C ALA A 276 -19.40 -3.11 1.13
N ILE A 277 -19.55 -2.25 0.12
CA ILE A 277 -18.87 -2.43 -1.17
C ILE A 277 -17.36 -2.17 -1.07
N HIS A 278 -16.95 -1.19 -0.27
CA HIS A 278 -15.54 -0.92 -0.02
C HIS A 278 -14.88 -2.04 0.78
N GLY A 279 -15.57 -2.58 1.79
CA GLY A 279 -15.07 -3.73 2.56
C GLY A 279 -14.73 -4.92 1.67
N ILE A 280 -15.62 -5.27 0.71
CA ILE A 280 -15.32 -6.34 -0.27
C ILE A 280 -14.19 -5.92 -1.21
N THR A 281 -14.16 -4.67 -1.65
CA THR A 281 -13.10 -4.18 -2.56
C THR A 281 -11.73 -4.25 -1.91
N LEU A 282 -11.61 -4.09 -0.59
CA LEU A 282 -10.36 -4.25 0.14
C LEU A 282 -9.80 -5.68 0.08
N SER A 283 -10.60 -6.69 -0.28
CA SER A 283 -10.08 -8.04 -0.57
C SER A 283 -9.03 -8.01 -1.69
N ALA A 284 -9.14 -7.08 -2.65
CA ALA A 284 -8.14 -6.88 -3.69
C ALA A 284 -6.77 -6.51 -3.10
N TRP A 285 -6.74 -5.68 -2.05
CA TRP A 285 -5.51 -5.38 -1.33
C TRP A 285 -4.94 -6.61 -0.61
N GLY A 286 -5.79 -7.40 0.04
CA GLY A 286 -5.38 -8.65 0.68
C GLY A 286 -4.75 -9.64 -0.32
N PHE A 287 -5.41 -9.86 -1.47
CA PHE A 287 -4.85 -10.70 -2.54
C PHE A 287 -3.57 -10.13 -3.14
N ALA A 288 -3.48 -8.80 -3.31
CA ALA A 288 -2.26 -8.15 -3.78
C ALA A 288 -1.09 -8.32 -2.80
N GLY A 289 -1.36 -8.29 -1.49
CA GLY A 289 -0.37 -8.58 -0.46
C GLY A 289 0.21 -9.99 -0.55
N LEU A 290 -0.65 -10.97 -0.85
CA LEU A 290 -0.22 -12.36 -1.06
C LEU A 290 0.54 -12.53 -2.39
N THR A 291 0.08 -11.90 -3.46
CA THR A 291 0.60 -12.16 -4.82
C THR A 291 1.75 -11.24 -5.20
N GLY A 292 1.71 -9.95 -4.87
CA GLY A 292 2.68 -8.96 -5.34
C GLY A 292 4.10 -9.24 -4.86
N ASN A 293 4.27 -9.42 -3.55
CA ASN A 293 5.59 -9.73 -2.96
C ASN A 293 6.11 -11.08 -3.41
N GLN A 294 5.24 -12.11 -3.44
CA GLN A 294 5.62 -13.47 -3.83
C GLN A 294 5.97 -13.55 -5.31
N LEU A 295 5.21 -12.85 -6.16
CA LEU A 295 5.49 -12.77 -7.58
C LEU A 295 6.88 -12.15 -7.83
N ALA A 296 7.17 -11.01 -7.19
CA ALA A 296 8.48 -10.36 -7.31
C ALA A 296 9.62 -11.30 -6.83
N ALA A 297 9.47 -11.90 -5.66
CA ALA A 297 10.46 -12.81 -5.10
C ALA A 297 10.68 -14.04 -6.00
N TRP A 298 9.60 -14.61 -6.53
CA TRP A 298 9.66 -15.75 -7.46
C TRP A 298 10.38 -15.39 -8.76
N ILE A 299 10.06 -14.24 -9.36
CA ILE A 299 10.71 -13.76 -10.59
C ILE A 299 12.21 -13.55 -10.35
N VAL A 300 12.58 -12.86 -9.27
CA VAL A 300 13.99 -12.58 -8.94
C VAL A 300 14.74 -13.89 -8.73
N LYS A 301 14.16 -14.85 -8.03
CA LYS A 301 14.79 -16.17 -7.79
C LYS A 301 14.95 -17.00 -9.07
N THR A 302 13.94 -16.94 -9.97
CA THR A 302 13.88 -17.83 -11.13
C THR A 302 14.69 -17.30 -12.32
N PHE A 303 14.62 -16.00 -12.56
CA PHE A 303 15.19 -15.37 -13.76
C PHE A 303 16.41 -14.47 -13.44
N GLY A 304 16.64 -14.20 -12.18
CA GLY A 304 17.72 -13.34 -11.77
C GLY A 304 19.06 -14.05 -11.68
N LYS A 305 20.13 -13.26 -11.77
CA LYS A 305 21.51 -13.68 -11.51
C LYS A 305 22.10 -12.80 -10.43
N GLU A 306 22.57 -13.42 -9.36
CA GLU A 306 23.28 -12.72 -8.30
C GLU A 306 24.68 -12.35 -8.80
N VAL A 307 25.05 -11.11 -8.53
CA VAL A 307 26.37 -10.56 -8.82
C VAL A 307 26.92 -9.90 -7.55
N PRO A 308 28.25 -10.04 -7.29
CA PRO A 308 28.86 -9.31 -6.20
C PRO A 308 28.99 -7.84 -6.55
N LEU A 309 28.67 -6.96 -5.61
CA LEU A 309 28.83 -5.53 -5.70
C LEU A 309 29.66 -5.04 -4.52
N GLU A 310 30.75 -4.34 -4.80
CA GLU A 310 31.58 -3.72 -3.77
C GLU A 310 30.91 -2.46 -3.22
N HIS A 311 30.75 -2.41 -1.91
CA HIS A 311 30.18 -1.30 -1.21
C HIS A 311 31.17 -0.73 -0.18
N LYS A 312 31.53 0.54 -0.34
CA LYS A 312 32.41 1.23 0.60
C LYS A 312 31.58 1.78 1.79
N LEU A 313 31.87 1.31 2.98
CA LEU A 313 31.26 1.78 4.21
C LEU A 313 31.85 3.14 4.64
N SER A 314 31.17 3.81 5.58
CA SER A 314 31.57 5.12 6.09
C SER A 314 32.92 5.12 6.81
N ASP A 315 33.38 3.99 7.31
CA ASP A 315 34.69 3.78 7.93
C ASP A 315 35.80 3.46 6.93
N GLY A 316 35.47 3.44 5.62
CA GLY A 316 36.41 3.15 4.55
C GLY A 316 36.57 1.67 4.22
N THR A 317 35.96 0.76 4.99
CA THR A 317 35.98 -0.67 4.68
C THR A 317 35.15 -0.98 3.44
N ILE A 318 35.56 -2.00 2.66
CA ILE A 318 34.82 -2.46 1.48
C ILE A 318 34.10 -3.75 1.87
N GLU A 319 32.76 -3.72 1.76
CA GLU A 319 31.90 -4.89 1.95
C GLU A 319 31.40 -5.37 0.58
N THR A 320 31.49 -6.65 0.32
CA THR A 320 30.88 -7.24 -0.89
C THR A 320 29.48 -7.68 -0.57
N ILE A 321 28.49 -7.06 -1.23
CA ILE A 321 27.08 -7.42 -1.12
C ILE A 321 26.61 -8.14 -2.38
N MET A 322 25.82 -9.21 -2.22
CA MET A 322 25.20 -9.89 -3.36
C MET A 322 23.94 -9.18 -3.77
N VAL A 323 23.82 -8.81 -5.04
CA VAL A 323 22.66 -8.11 -5.62
C VAL A 323 22.16 -8.84 -6.86
N ASN A 324 20.91 -8.62 -7.24
CA ASN A 324 20.28 -9.31 -8.37
C ASN A 324 19.62 -8.33 -9.36
N PRO A 325 20.40 -7.50 -10.07
CA PRO A 325 19.84 -6.44 -10.92
C PRO A 325 19.01 -7.00 -12.08
N THR A 326 19.42 -8.11 -12.66
CA THR A 326 18.67 -8.76 -13.76
C THR A 326 17.32 -9.28 -13.29
N GLY A 327 17.21 -9.84 -12.09
CA GLY A 327 15.95 -10.30 -11.53
C GLY A 327 14.95 -9.17 -11.33
N TYR A 328 15.40 -8.02 -10.81
CA TYR A 328 14.54 -6.85 -10.68
C TYR A 328 14.15 -6.24 -12.02
N GLN A 329 15.02 -6.32 -13.03
CA GLN A 329 14.66 -5.91 -14.40
C GLN A 329 13.53 -6.78 -14.95
N TYR A 330 13.51 -8.10 -14.68
CA TYR A 330 12.39 -8.97 -15.05
C TYR A 330 11.09 -8.65 -14.31
N VAL A 331 11.16 -8.21 -13.06
CA VAL A 331 9.98 -7.72 -12.33
C VAL A 331 9.35 -6.54 -13.05
N LEU A 332 10.17 -5.64 -13.63
CA LEU A 332 9.67 -4.48 -14.40
C LEU A 332 8.97 -4.90 -15.68
N TYR A 333 9.42 -5.95 -16.39
CA TYR A 333 8.68 -6.45 -17.57
C TYR A 333 7.27 -6.90 -17.21
N VAL A 334 7.14 -7.63 -16.11
CA VAL A 334 5.83 -8.12 -15.64
C VAL A 334 4.94 -6.99 -15.15
N THR A 335 5.48 -6.04 -14.36
CA THR A 335 4.69 -4.90 -13.87
C THR A 335 4.28 -3.97 -15.01
N LEU A 336 5.11 -3.79 -16.04
CA LEU A 336 4.74 -3.04 -17.25
C LEU A 336 3.53 -3.65 -17.95
N ALA A 337 3.55 -4.96 -18.18
CA ALA A 337 2.44 -5.66 -18.78
C ALA A 337 1.15 -5.54 -17.94
N LEU A 338 1.27 -5.68 -16.61
CA LEU A 338 0.15 -5.52 -15.69
C LEU A 338 -0.42 -4.09 -15.69
N TYR A 339 0.40 -3.04 -15.74
CA TYR A 339 -0.07 -1.67 -15.84
C TYR A 339 -0.83 -1.40 -17.15
N ILE A 340 -0.36 -1.98 -18.29
CA ILE A 340 -1.08 -1.90 -19.56
C ILE A 340 -2.46 -2.57 -19.43
N VAL A 341 -2.53 -3.75 -18.84
CA VAL A 341 -3.79 -4.46 -18.58
C VAL A 341 -4.70 -3.63 -17.69
N ALA A 342 -4.18 -3.03 -16.62
CA ALA A 342 -4.96 -2.18 -15.72
C ALA A 342 -5.51 -0.93 -16.41
N LEU A 343 -4.72 -0.30 -17.28
CA LEU A 343 -5.18 0.82 -18.11
C LEU A 343 -6.34 0.40 -19.03
N LEU A 344 -6.21 -0.73 -19.72
CA LEU A 344 -7.27 -1.26 -20.59
C LEU A 344 -8.54 -1.57 -19.79
N ILE A 345 -8.43 -2.21 -18.62
CA ILE A 345 -9.57 -2.46 -17.71
C ILE A 345 -10.24 -1.16 -17.31
N SER A 346 -9.45 -0.16 -16.90
CA SER A 346 -9.94 1.16 -16.54
C SER A 346 -10.72 1.84 -17.67
N MET A 347 -10.27 1.68 -18.92
CA MET A 347 -10.90 2.29 -20.09
C MET A 347 -12.16 1.55 -20.52
N LEU A 348 -12.16 0.23 -20.45
CA LEU A 348 -13.23 -0.60 -21.04
C LEU A 348 -14.36 -0.88 -20.04
N PHE A 349 -14.05 -1.16 -18.79
CA PHE A 349 -15.02 -1.65 -17.79
C PHE A 349 -15.42 -0.61 -16.75
N VAL A 350 -14.53 0.31 -16.36
CA VAL A 350 -14.82 1.32 -15.34
C VAL A 350 -15.37 2.57 -16.02
N ARG A 351 -16.66 2.57 -16.33
CA ARG A 351 -17.35 3.71 -16.96
C ARG A 351 -18.36 4.30 -15.99
N LYS A 352 -18.38 5.63 -15.87
CA LYS A 352 -19.45 6.32 -15.18
C LYS A 352 -20.72 6.18 -16.02
N THR A 353 -21.59 5.25 -15.68
CA THR A 353 -22.93 5.17 -16.26
C THR A 353 -23.70 6.39 -15.78
N ALA A 354 -24.29 7.16 -16.70
CA ALA A 354 -25.22 8.21 -16.33
C ALA A 354 -26.28 7.58 -15.41
N THR A 355 -26.44 8.12 -14.21
CA THR A 355 -27.61 7.85 -13.40
C THR A 355 -28.79 8.30 -14.24
N LYS A 356 -29.72 7.39 -14.57
CA LYS A 356 -31.03 7.82 -15.06
C LYS A 356 -31.54 8.77 -13.97
N SER A 357 -31.66 10.06 -14.33
CA SER A 357 -32.37 11.02 -13.51
C SER A 357 -33.79 10.50 -13.36
N GLU A 358 -34.14 10.06 -12.14
CA GLU A 358 -35.54 10.04 -11.73
C GLU A 358 -36.04 11.44 -11.55
#